data_65b632f0f6cf72961d0f5b7e11883911
#
_entry.id   65b632f0f6cf72961d0f5b7e11883911
#
_cell.length_a   1.000
_cell.length_b   1.000
_cell.length_c   1.000
_cell.angle_alpha   90.00
_cell.angle_beta   90.00
_cell.angle_gamma   90.00
#
_symmetry.space_group_name_H-M   'P 1'
#
loop_
_entity.id
_entity.type
_entity.pdbx_description
1 polymer ?
#
loop_
_entity_poly.entity_id
_entity_poly.type
_entity_poly.pdbx_seq_one_letter_code
_entity_poly.pdbx_strand_id
1 'polypeptide(L)'
;MFQEVKDTLPISGDGYDAQIIMEIKACALDLTTSADITLPGTIAITRTQNQQGVWTITDTSTLTDELIMTAISVWCNMRIGNPPNYDNLLKAYESLKGQLRLSKSYTQYGEAEVTTE
;
A
#
# COMPACT_ATOMS: atom_id res chain seq x y z
N MET A 1 0.61 0.49 9.99
CA MET A 1 0.21 0.54 8.57
C MET A 1 -1.24 0.10 8.35
N PHE A 2 -1.64 -1.04 8.86
CA PHE A 2 -2.98 -1.57 8.60
C PHE A 2 -4.08 -0.59 9.00
N GLN A 3 -4.02 -0.06 10.21
CA GLN A 3 -5.09 0.80 10.74
C GLN A 3 -5.17 2.12 9.97
N GLU A 4 -4.03 2.70 9.63
CA GLU A 4 -4.01 3.95 8.85
C GLU A 4 -4.67 3.77 7.48
N VAL A 5 -4.37 2.65 6.79
CA VAL A 5 -5.01 2.35 5.51
C VAL A 5 -6.50 2.11 5.69
N LYS A 6 -6.88 1.32 6.69
CA LYS A 6 -8.30 1.03 6.97
C LYS A 6 -9.08 2.32 7.25
N ASP A 7 -8.48 3.26 7.98
CA ASP A 7 -9.14 4.51 8.34
C ASP A 7 -9.44 5.39 7.11
N THR A 8 -8.75 5.18 5.99
CA THR A 8 -9.04 5.91 4.75
C THR A 8 -10.22 5.33 3.96
N LEU A 9 -10.65 4.13 4.30
CA LEU A 9 -11.68 3.42 3.53
C LEU A 9 -13.08 3.79 4.02
N PRO A 10 -14.07 3.92 3.11
CA PRO A 10 -15.45 4.24 3.49
C PRO A 10 -16.19 2.98 3.94
N ILE A 11 -15.62 2.26 4.91
CA ILE A 11 -16.17 1.02 5.45
C ILE A 11 -16.14 1.07 6.97
N SER A 12 -16.90 0.19 7.60
CA SER A 12 -16.91 0.07 9.05
C SER A 12 -16.88 -1.42 9.44
N GLY A 13 -16.41 -1.68 10.66
CA GLY A 13 -16.34 -3.04 11.19
C GLY A 13 -15.14 -3.82 10.62
N ASP A 14 -15.14 -5.13 10.88
CA ASP A 14 -13.99 -5.99 10.61
C ASP A 14 -14.17 -6.91 9.39
N GLY A 15 -15.28 -6.77 8.68
CA GLY A 15 -15.60 -7.67 7.58
C GLY A 15 -14.64 -7.65 6.42
N TYR A 16 -13.89 -6.55 6.25
CA TYR A 16 -12.94 -6.40 5.16
C TYR A 16 -11.48 -6.56 5.58
N ASP A 17 -11.21 -6.89 6.85
CA ASP A 17 -9.83 -6.88 7.35
C ASP A 17 -8.90 -7.80 6.55
N ALA A 18 -9.33 -9.02 6.26
CA ALA A 18 -8.52 -9.96 5.48
C ALA A 18 -8.25 -9.41 4.07
N GLN A 19 -9.26 -8.82 3.45
CA GLN A 19 -9.11 -8.23 2.10
C GLN A 19 -8.20 -7.02 2.12
N ILE A 20 -8.29 -6.18 3.14
CA ILE A 20 -7.40 -5.02 3.30
C ILE A 20 -5.94 -5.48 3.35
N ILE A 21 -5.64 -6.48 4.16
CA ILE A 21 -4.28 -7.04 4.28
C ILE A 21 -3.80 -7.55 2.92
N MET A 22 -4.65 -8.29 2.21
CA MET A 22 -4.31 -8.82 0.90
C MET A 22 -4.03 -7.71 -0.11
N GLU A 23 -4.85 -6.67 -0.11
CA GLU A 23 -4.67 -5.57 -1.06
C GLU A 23 -3.45 -4.70 -0.74
N ILE A 24 -3.12 -4.51 0.52
CA ILE A 24 -1.88 -3.82 0.89
C ILE A 24 -0.67 -4.55 0.29
N LYS A 25 -0.63 -5.87 0.44
CA LYS A 25 0.46 -6.69 -0.10
C LYS A 25 0.47 -6.68 -1.63
N ALA A 26 -0.70 -6.71 -2.25
CA ALA A 26 -0.82 -6.66 -3.70
C ALA A 26 -0.32 -5.31 -4.25
N CYS A 27 -0.65 -4.21 -3.58
CA CYS A 27 -0.16 -2.89 -3.97
C CYS A 27 1.37 -2.82 -3.85
N ALA A 28 1.92 -3.33 -2.76
CA ALA A 28 3.38 -3.36 -2.58
C ALA A 28 4.05 -4.13 -3.71
N LEU A 29 3.47 -5.24 -4.12
CA LEU A 29 3.97 -6.03 -5.25
C LEU A 29 3.92 -5.23 -6.55
N ASP A 30 2.82 -4.54 -6.81
CA ASP A 30 2.70 -3.69 -8.01
C ASP A 30 3.75 -2.58 -8.02
N LEU A 31 3.96 -1.92 -6.90
CA LEU A 31 4.96 -0.84 -6.81
C LEU A 31 6.38 -1.35 -7.04
N THR A 32 6.71 -2.50 -6.49
CA THR A 32 8.08 -3.05 -6.61
C THR A 32 8.34 -3.69 -7.97
N THR A 33 7.33 -4.26 -8.62
CA THR A 33 7.51 -4.94 -9.91
C THR A 33 7.21 -4.05 -11.11
N SER A 34 6.07 -3.35 -11.08
CA SER A 34 5.59 -2.56 -12.21
C SER A 34 6.25 -1.17 -12.27
N ALA A 35 6.51 -0.56 -11.12
CA ALA A 35 7.11 0.75 -11.04
C ALA A 35 8.60 0.72 -10.66
N ASP A 36 9.15 -0.45 -10.42
CA ASP A 36 10.57 -0.63 -10.06
C ASP A 36 10.98 0.20 -8.84
N ILE A 37 10.12 0.23 -7.85
CA ILE A 37 10.33 1.00 -6.63
C ILE A 37 10.91 0.10 -5.54
N THR A 38 11.89 0.60 -4.81
CA THR A 38 12.41 -0.05 -3.61
C THR A 38 11.71 0.55 -2.40
N LEU A 39 11.04 -0.28 -1.61
CA LEU A 39 10.33 0.18 -0.43
C LEU A 39 11.31 0.57 0.68
N PRO A 40 11.14 1.76 1.28
CA PRO A 40 11.99 2.21 2.39
C PRO A 40 11.54 1.66 3.74
N GLY A 41 11.23 0.38 3.80
CA GLY A 41 10.74 -0.29 4.99
C GLY A 41 10.05 -1.58 4.63
N THR A 42 9.50 -2.25 5.64
CA THR A 42 8.85 -3.55 5.47
C THR A 42 7.35 -3.45 5.73
N ILE A 43 6.63 -4.36 5.11
CA ILE A 43 5.20 -4.58 5.37
C ILE A 43 5.09 -5.95 6.02
N ALA A 44 4.63 -5.97 7.27
CA ALA A 44 4.52 -7.20 8.06
C ALA A 44 3.21 -7.17 8.84
N ILE A 45 2.16 -7.68 8.21
CA ILE A 45 0.81 -7.70 8.77
C ILE A 45 0.32 -9.15 8.76
N THR A 46 -0.07 -9.65 9.93
CA THR A 46 -0.60 -11.00 10.06
C THR A 46 -1.96 -10.96 10.76
N ARG A 47 -2.80 -11.94 10.47
CA ARG A 47 -4.13 -12.08 11.06
C ARG A 47 -4.27 -13.49 11.55
N THR A 48 -4.53 -13.64 12.86
CA THR A 48 -4.65 -14.94 13.50
C THR A 48 -5.98 -15.05 14.24
N GLN A 49 -6.47 -16.28 14.37
CA GLN A 49 -7.72 -16.57 15.08
C GLN A 49 -7.41 -17.47 16.26
N ASN A 50 -7.93 -17.14 17.44
CA ASN A 50 -7.75 -17.99 18.61
C ASN A 50 -8.80 -19.09 18.65
N GLN A 51 -8.76 -19.92 19.70
CA GLN A 51 -9.69 -21.05 19.84
C GLN A 51 -11.14 -20.62 20.03
N GLN A 52 -11.36 -19.40 20.51
CA GLN A 52 -12.70 -18.85 20.69
C GLN A 52 -13.22 -18.16 19.43
N GLY A 53 -12.46 -18.20 18.35
CA GLY A 53 -12.86 -17.57 17.08
C GLY A 53 -12.59 -16.09 17.00
N VAL A 54 -11.85 -15.52 17.95
CA VAL A 54 -11.50 -14.09 17.94
C VAL A 54 -10.29 -13.85 17.06
N TRP A 55 -10.42 -12.90 16.12
CA TRP A 55 -9.34 -12.52 15.22
C TRP A 55 -8.47 -11.43 15.83
N THR A 56 -7.17 -11.57 15.63
CA THR A 56 -6.18 -10.56 16.05
C THR A 56 -5.30 -10.20 14.87
N ILE A 57 -5.07 -8.90 14.67
CA ILE A 57 -4.17 -8.39 13.65
C ILE A 57 -2.90 -7.92 14.34
N THR A 58 -1.76 -8.42 13.86
CA THR A 58 -0.45 -8.00 14.32
C THR A 58 0.24 -7.29 13.16
N ASP A 59 0.64 -6.04 13.40
CA ASP A 59 1.26 -5.20 12.38
C ASP A 59 2.60 -4.70 12.91
N THR A 60 3.67 -5.31 12.41
CA THR A 60 5.04 -4.93 12.76
C THR A 60 5.74 -4.25 11.57
N SER A 61 4.97 -3.67 10.67
CA SER A 61 5.48 -2.96 9.51
C SER A 61 6.37 -1.79 9.92
N THR A 62 7.46 -1.60 9.21
CA THR A 62 8.38 -0.46 9.43
C THR A 62 8.22 0.63 8.38
N LEU A 63 7.45 0.37 7.33
CA LEU A 63 7.19 1.35 6.28
C LEU A 63 6.33 2.48 6.83
N THR A 64 6.84 3.72 6.74
CA THR A 64 6.15 4.91 7.22
C THR A 64 6.13 6.05 6.20
N ASP A 65 6.69 5.85 5.02
CA ASP A 65 6.76 6.87 3.99
C ASP A 65 5.36 7.31 3.56
N GLU A 66 5.07 8.60 3.66
CA GLU A 66 3.74 9.14 3.42
C GLU A 66 3.27 8.97 1.98
N LEU A 67 4.17 9.15 1.01
CA LEU A 67 3.80 9.03 -0.40
C LEU A 67 3.42 7.60 -0.74
N ILE A 68 4.19 6.63 -0.25
CA ILE A 68 3.89 5.22 -0.46
C ILE A 68 2.62 4.83 0.29
N MET A 69 2.44 5.31 1.53
CA MET A 69 1.22 5.06 2.29
C MET A 69 -0.01 5.60 1.57
N THR A 70 0.10 6.78 0.96
CA THR A 70 -0.98 7.36 0.17
C THR A 70 -1.29 6.50 -1.04
N ALA A 71 -0.28 6.02 -1.76
CA ALA A 71 -0.47 5.14 -2.91
C ALA A 71 -1.18 3.84 -2.50
N ILE A 72 -0.77 3.25 -1.39
CA ILE A 72 -1.41 2.04 -0.86
C ILE A 72 -2.87 2.30 -0.49
N SER A 73 -3.14 3.44 0.15
CA SER A 73 -4.51 3.79 0.54
C SER A 73 -5.41 4.00 -0.68
N VAL A 74 -4.90 4.67 -1.72
CA VAL A 74 -5.65 4.85 -2.97
C VAL A 74 -5.92 3.50 -3.63
N TRP A 75 -4.92 2.63 -3.69
CA TRP A 75 -5.09 1.27 -4.22
C TRP A 75 -6.20 0.52 -3.48
N CYS A 76 -6.16 0.53 -2.16
CA CYS A 76 -7.17 -0.17 -1.35
C CYS A 76 -8.55 0.43 -1.55
N ASN A 77 -8.66 1.76 -1.61
CA ASN A 77 -9.94 2.42 -1.90
C ASN A 77 -10.49 2.04 -3.26
N MET A 78 -9.62 1.86 -4.25
CA MET A 78 -10.00 1.47 -5.60
C MET A 78 -10.49 0.02 -5.65
N ARG A 79 -9.91 -0.87 -4.83
CA ARG A 79 -10.12 -2.30 -4.90
C ARG A 79 -11.17 -2.84 -3.94
N ILE A 80 -11.48 -2.11 -2.89
CA ILE A 80 -12.37 -2.57 -1.83
C ILE A 80 -13.66 -1.76 -1.87
N GLY A 81 -14.81 -2.43 -1.78
CA GLY A 81 -16.10 -1.77 -1.69
C GLY A 81 -16.66 -1.28 -3.02
N ASN A 82 -16.04 -1.60 -4.14
CA ASN A 82 -16.58 -1.31 -5.47
C ASN A 82 -16.97 0.18 -5.63
N PRO A 83 -16.02 1.11 -5.47
CA PRO A 83 -16.34 2.54 -5.39
C PRO A 83 -16.86 3.11 -6.71
N PRO A 84 -17.78 4.08 -6.65
CA PRO A 84 -18.30 4.71 -7.87
C PRO A 84 -17.30 5.61 -8.58
N ASN A 85 -16.24 6.05 -7.88
CA ASN A 85 -15.20 6.91 -8.44
C ASN A 85 -13.94 6.12 -8.81
N TYR A 86 -14.09 4.88 -9.22
CA TYR A 86 -12.97 3.98 -9.55
C TYR A 86 -11.99 4.63 -10.54
N ASP A 87 -12.48 5.23 -11.61
CA ASP A 87 -11.62 5.82 -12.63
C ASP A 87 -10.75 6.96 -12.08
N ASN A 88 -11.30 7.77 -11.19
CA ASN A 88 -10.56 8.85 -10.56
C ASN A 88 -9.49 8.31 -9.62
N LEU A 89 -9.82 7.25 -8.87
CA LEU A 89 -8.86 6.58 -8.00
C LEU A 89 -7.73 5.95 -8.80
N LEU A 90 -8.06 5.32 -9.92
CA LEU A 90 -7.05 4.73 -10.80
C LEU A 90 -6.08 5.79 -11.33
N LYS A 91 -6.59 6.93 -11.77
CA LYS A 91 -5.75 8.05 -12.23
C LYS A 91 -4.87 8.57 -11.10
N ALA A 92 -5.42 8.70 -9.91
CA ALA A 92 -4.65 9.13 -8.74
C ALA A 92 -3.53 8.15 -8.42
N TYR A 93 -3.81 6.85 -8.45
CA TYR A 93 -2.81 5.82 -8.21
C TYR A 93 -1.69 5.88 -9.26
N GLU A 94 -2.04 5.95 -10.53
CA GLU A 94 -1.06 6.03 -11.62
C GLU A 94 -0.19 7.28 -11.50
N SER A 95 -0.77 8.42 -11.09
CA SER A 95 -0.03 9.65 -10.86
C SER A 95 0.97 9.50 -9.70
N LEU A 96 0.53 8.92 -8.58
CA LEU A 96 1.40 8.66 -7.44
C LEU A 96 2.52 7.70 -7.80
N LYS A 97 2.20 6.65 -8.55
CA LYS A 97 3.19 5.68 -9.02
C LYS A 97 4.24 6.37 -9.91
N GLY A 98 3.80 7.27 -10.78
CA GLY A 98 4.71 8.06 -11.60
C GLY A 98 5.63 8.95 -10.78
N GLN A 99 5.10 9.60 -9.74
CA GLN A 99 5.91 10.41 -8.84
C GLN A 99 6.96 9.57 -8.11
N LEU A 100 6.58 8.39 -7.64
CA LEU A 100 7.51 7.48 -6.97
C LEU A 100 8.63 7.03 -7.91
N ARG A 101 8.29 6.73 -9.16
CA ARG A 101 9.29 6.32 -10.15
C ARG A 101 10.32 7.42 -10.44
N LEU A 102 9.90 8.66 -10.39
CA LEU A 102 10.78 9.79 -10.65
C LEU A 102 11.61 10.18 -9.43
N SER A 103 11.25 9.70 -8.24
CA SER A 103 11.98 10.01 -7.02
C SER A 103 13.22 9.14 -6.90
N LYS A 104 14.38 9.77 -6.78
CA LYS A 104 15.67 9.06 -6.65
C LYS A 104 15.76 8.27 -5.36
N SER A 105 14.94 8.60 -4.37
CA SER A 105 14.93 7.89 -3.09
C SER A 105 14.32 6.49 -3.19
N TYR A 106 13.54 6.23 -4.24
CA TYR A 106 12.77 5.00 -4.36
C TYR A 106 13.19 4.09 -5.51
N THR A 107 14.08 4.54 -6.40
CA THR A 107 14.47 3.75 -7.57
C THR A 107 15.97 3.47 -7.55
N GLN A 108 16.35 2.27 -7.98
CA GLN A 108 17.74 1.88 -8.08
C GLN A 108 18.49 2.69 -9.14
N TYR A 109 17.82 2.97 -10.25
CA TYR A 109 18.43 3.72 -11.35
C TYR A 109 18.67 5.17 -11.00
N GLY A 110 17.83 5.75 -10.14
CA GLY A 110 18.01 7.12 -9.68
C GLY A 110 19.35 7.31 -8.98
N GLU A 111 19.73 6.38 -8.15
CA GLU A 111 21.03 6.42 -7.48
C GLU A 111 22.18 6.26 -8.46
N ALA A 112 22.08 5.32 -9.38
CA ALA A 112 23.11 5.08 -10.36
C ALA A 112 23.34 6.31 -11.24
N GLU A 113 22.29 6.98 -11.66
CA GLU A 113 22.39 8.19 -12.45
C GLU A 113 23.07 9.31 -11.69
N VAL A 114 22.73 9.48 -10.43
CA VAL A 114 23.34 10.52 -9.59
C VAL A 114 24.85 10.29 -9.46
N THR A 115 25.28 9.05 -9.32
CA THR A 115 26.69 8.73 -9.14
C THR A 115 27.52 8.86 -10.41
N THR A 116 26.88 8.78 -11.56
CA THR A 116 27.61 8.88 -12.84
C THR A 116 27.82 10.30 -13.31
N GLU A 117 27.14 11.24 -12.72
CA GLU A 117 27.33 12.64 -13.05
C GLU A 117 28.44 13.29 -12.23
#